data_1bcc291fd1a62c5e0fa8a3da9c286c07
#
_entry.id   1bcc291fd1a62c5e0fa8a3da9c286c07
#
_cell.length_a   1.000
_cell.length_b   1.000
_cell.length_c   1.000
_cell.angle_alpha   90.00
_cell.angle_beta   90.00
_cell.angle_gamma   90.00
#
_symmetry.space_group_name_H-M   'P 1'
#
loop_
_entity.id
_entity.type
_entity.pdbx_description
1 polymer ?
#
loop_
_entity_poly.entity_id
_entity_poly.type
_entity_poly.pdbx_seq_one_letter_code
_entity_poly.pdbx_strand_id
1 'polypeptide(L)'
;MTDLRTAPVPGLRADDHVRGADDAPLVLFYGDLACPACALAHERLRSAPVRVVFRHFALKAKHPRALALAHAAEAAAAQGAFWKLCDGVYADQGRLDDPHLWARCEALGLDLERFDADRRGPAAAARVRRDVTDALRAGATGTPTVWIGPGGAELLDTMVTFGIREARRIGPPTDGWARKGSTYEH
;
A
#
# COMPACT_ATOMS: atom_id res chain seq x y z
N MET A 1 -15.50 -5.52 25.14
CA MET A 1 -15.07 -4.61 24.07
C MET A 1 -13.58 -4.82 23.90
N THR A 2 -13.16 -5.49 22.83
CA THR A 2 -11.74 -5.70 22.53
C THR A 2 -11.14 -4.36 22.12
N ASP A 3 -10.11 -3.90 22.80
CA ASP A 3 -9.42 -2.67 22.45
C ASP A 3 -8.72 -2.85 21.10
N LEU A 4 -9.25 -2.24 20.03
CA LEU A 4 -8.72 -2.34 18.68
C LEU A 4 -7.31 -1.74 18.55
N ARG A 5 -6.81 -1.04 19.57
CA ARG A 5 -5.45 -0.48 19.60
C ARG A 5 -4.37 -1.53 19.85
N THR A 6 -4.77 -2.72 20.33
CA THR A 6 -3.87 -3.83 20.65
C THR A 6 -3.97 -5.00 19.68
N ALA A 7 -4.79 -4.89 18.62
CA ALA A 7 -4.87 -5.93 17.61
C ALA A 7 -3.50 -6.11 16.93
N PRO A 8 -3.01 -7.35 16.78
CA PRO A 8 -1.74 -7.59 16.12
C PRO A 8 -1.82 -7.14 14.66
N VAL A 9 -0.75 -6.51 14.17
CA VAL A 9 -0.64 -6.15 12.75
C VAL A 9 -0.70 -7.42 11.92
N PRO A 10 -1.53 -7.47 10.88
CA PRO A 10 -1.63 -8.66 10.03
C PRO A 10 -0.28 -9.02 9.42
N GLY A 11 0.08 -10.30 9.47
CA GLY A 11 1.32 -10.82 8.88
C GLY A 11 1.39 -10.58 7.36
N LEU A 12 2.58 -10.84 6.77
CA LEU A 12 2.77 -10.82 5.33
C LEU A 12 1.92 -11.89 4.64
N ARG A 13 1.38 -11.54 3.48
CA ARG A 13 0.62 -12.43 2.61
C ARG A 13 1.41 -12.68 1.33
N ALA A 14 1.21 -13.83 0.73
CA ALA A 14 1.88 -14.19 -0.53
C ALA A 14 1.49 -13.27 -1.70
N ASP A 15 0.32 -12.64 -1.60
CA ASP A 15 -0.22 -11.72 -2.61
C ASP A 15 0.00 -10.23 -2.25
N ASP A 16 0.78 -9.91 -1.23
CA ASP A 16 1.10 -8.51 -0.90
C ASP A 16 1.93 -7.85 -2.01
N HIS A 17 1.65 -6.57 -2.24
CA HIS A 17 2.48 -5.74 -3.12
C HIS A 17 3.73 -5.31 -2.37
N VAL A 18 4.87 -5.88 -2.74
CA VAL A 18 6.15 -5.66 -2.07
C VAL A 18 7.14 -4.98 -3.00
N ARG A 19 7.91 -4.01 -2.47
CA ARG A 19 9.02 -3.36 -3.16
C ARG A 19 10.16 -3.09 -2.18
N GLY A 20 11.40 -3.27 -2.63
CA GLY A 20 12.62 -3.09 -1.83
C GLY A 20 13.39 -4.39 -1.66
N ALA A 21 14.61 -4.31 -1.12
CA ALA A 21 15.47 -5.46 -0.91
C ALA A 21 14.93 -6.39 0.19
N ASP A 22 15.18 -7.68 0.05
CA ASP A 22 14.60 -8.70 0.96
C ASP A 22 15.14 -8.61 2.39
N ASP A 23 16.35 -8.10 2.55
CA ASP A 23 17.05 -7.92 3.83
C ASP A 23 16.81 -6.54 4.46
N ALA A 24 16.15 -5.61 3.75
CA ALA A 24 15.86 -4.29 4.26
C ALA A 24 14.76 -4.32 5.34
N PRO A 25 14.77 -3.33 6.27
CA PRO A 25 13.72 -3.19 7.28
C PRO A 25 12.34 -3.13 6.65
N LEU A 26 11.43 -3.96 7.17
CA LEU A 26 10.08 -4.09 6.62
C LEU A 26 9.18 -2.97 7.10
N VAL A 27 8.44 -2.37 6.17
CA VAL A 27 7.45 -1.33 6.42
C VAL A 27 6.12 -1.74 5.80
N LEU A 28 5.08 -1.86 6.61
CA LEU A 28 3.72 -2.04 6.14
C LEU A 28 3.04 -0.68 6.03
N PHE A 29 2.66 -0.31 4.82
CA PHE A 29 2.06 0.97 4.48
C PHE A 29 0.60 0.77 4.03
N TYR A 30 -0.33 1.20 4.86
CA TYR A 30 -1.74 1.34 4.46
C TYR A 30 -1.97 2.71 3.86
N GLY A 31 -2.18 2.72 2.54
CA GLY A 31 -2.28 3.93 1.74
C GLY A 31 -3.59 4.09 0.99
N ASP A 32 -3.92 5.34 0.69
CA ASP A 32 -4.99 5.75 -0.19
C ASP A 32 -4.39 6.54 -1.35
N LEU A 33 -4.62 6.08 -2.57
CA LEU A 33 -4.05 6.67 -3.77
C LEU A 33 -4.57 8.09 -4.07
N ALA A 34 -5.69 8.47 -3.46
CA ALA A 34 -6.25 9.82 -3.56
C ALA A 34 -5.88 10.74 -2.38
N CYS A 35 -4.99 10.29 -1.48
CA CYS A 35 -4.61 11.05 -0.30
C CYS A 35 -3.26 11.77 -0.51
N PRO A 36 -3.20 13.11 -0.47
CA PRO A 36 -1.95 13.86 -0.64
C PRO A 36 -0.89 13.54 0.43
N ALA A 37 -1.30 13.26 1.67
CA ALA A 37 -0.38 12.85 2.72
C ALA A 37 0.23 11.47 2.44
N CYS A 38 -0.53 10.56 1.77
CA CYS A 38 -0.01 9.29 1.31
C CYS A 38 1.00 9.45 0.18
N ALA A 39 0.81 10.43 -0.71
CA ALA A 39 1.78 10.73 -1.76
C ALA A 39 3.13 11.15 -1.17
N LEU A 40 3.11 12.00 -0.14
CA LEU A 40 4.32 12.37 0.59
C LEU A 40 4.99 11.18 1.29
N ALA A 41 4.20 10.34 1.96
CA ALA A 41 4.71 9.13 2.61
C ALA A 41 5.31 8.16 1.60
N HIS A 42 4.64 7.96 0.47
CA HIS A 42 5.10 7.09 -0.62
C HIS A 42 6.45 7.55 -1.18
N GLU A 43 6.61 8.84 -1.48
CA GLU A 43 7.87 9.38 -2.01
C GLU A 43 9.04 9.16 -1.03
N ARG A 44 8.81 9.34 0.26
CA ARG A 44 9.82 9.10 1.29
C ARG A 44 10.17 7.63 1.45
N LEU A 45 9.15 6.77 1.48
CA LEU A 45 9.36 5.31 1.53
C LEU A 45 10.09 4.80 0.30
N ARG A 46 9.80 5.36 -0.88
CA ARG A 46 10.46 5.01 -2.13
C ARG A 46 11.95 5.35 -2.13
N SER A 47 12.33 6.43 -1.44
CA SER A 47 13.71 6.92 -1.34
C SER A 47 14.48 6.32 -0.15
N ALA A 48 13.80 5.63 0.77
CA ALA A 48 14.41 5.03 1.95
C ALA A 48 14.92 3.60 1.68
N PRO A 49 15.96 3.13 2.39
CA PRO A 49 16.46 1.76 2.28
C PRO A 49 15.55 0.78 3.05
N VAL A 50 14.31 0.64 2.60
CA VAL A 50 13.27 -0.18 3.25
C VAL A 50 12.60 -1.13 2.27
N ARG A 51 12.04 -2.19 2.81
CA ARG A 51 11.13 -3.10 2.10
C ARG A 51 9.69 -2.71 2.41
N VAL A 52 9.02 -2.13 1.43
CA VAL A 52 7.65 -1.63 1.59
C VAL A 52 6.64 -2.70 1.18
N VAL A 53 5.69 -2.98 2.06
CA VAL A 53 4.47 -3.71 1.76
C VAL A 53 3.34 -2.71 1.68
N PHE A 54 2.68 -2.60 0.54
CA PHE A 54 1.53 -1.73 0.37
C PHE A 54 0.22 -2.50 0.52
N ARG A 55 -0.71 -1.92 1.27
CA ARG A 55 -2.11 -2.37 1.36
C ARG A 55 -3.05 -1.19 1.23
N HIS A 56 -4.16 -1.41 0.57
CA HIS A 56 -5.16 -0.36 0.37
C HIS A 56 -5.89 0.00 1.66
N PHE A 57 -5.98 1.32 1.92
CA PHE A 57 -6.91 1.84 2.90
C PHE A 57 -7.72 2.97 2.27
N ALA A 58 -8.54 2.60 1.29
CA ALA A 58 -9.32 3.52 0.47
C ALA A 58 -10.48 4.13 1.27
N LEU A 59 -10.35 5.40 1.67
CA LEU A 59 -11.30 6.12 2.49
C LEU A 59 -12.26 6.97 1.63
N LYS A 60 -13.25 6.31 0.99
CA LYS A 60 -14.22 6.97 0.09
C LYS A 60 -14.90 8.20 0.71
N ALA A 61 -15.15 8.20 2.01
CA ALA A 61 -15.76 9.34 2.70
C ALA A 61 -14.87 10.60 2.71
N LYS A 62 -13.54 10.42 2.66
CA LYS A 62 -12.56 11.53 2.59
C LYS A 62 -12.15 11.85 1.16
N HIS A 63 -11.99 10.82 0.35
CA HIS A 63 -11.47 10.93 -1.01
C HIS A 63 -12.42 10.19 -1.97
N PRO A 64 -13.26 10.89 -2.72
CA PRO A 64 -14.27 10.27 -3.60
C PRO A 64 -13.68 9.29 -4.62
N ARG A 65 -12.43 9.52 -5.06
CA ARG A 65 -11.72 8.67 -6.03
C ARG A 65 -10.99 7.47 -5.42
N ALA A 66 -10.91 7.36 -4.08
CA ALA A 66 -10.11 6.35 -3.37
C ALA A 66 -10.37 4.92 -3.86
N LEU A 67 -11.63 4.49 -3.90
CA LEU A 67 -11.98 3.13 -4.34
C LEU A 67 -11.67 2.90 -5.82
N ALA A 68 -12.00 3.86 -6.68
CA ALA A 68 -11.76 3.72 -8.12
C ALA A 68 -10.26 3.58 -8.42
N LEU A 69 -9.40 4.36 -7.76
CA LEU A 69 -7.96 4.29 -7.92
C LEU A 69 -7.37 3.01 -7.30
N ALA A 70 -7.90 2.55 -6.16
CA ALA A 70 -7.47 1.29 -5.56
C ALA A 70 -7.78 0.09 -6.49
N HIS A 71 -8.99 0.04 -7.06
CA HIS A 71 -9.36 -0.99 -8.04
C HIS A 71 -8.50 -0.90 -9.32
N ALA A 72 -8.20 0.32 -9.78
CA ALA A 72 -7.31 0.55 -10.92
C ALA A 72 -5.90 0.03 -10.65
N ALA A 73 -5.37 0.23 -9.43
CA ALA A 73 -4.06 -0.29 -9.05
C ALA A 73 -4.03 -1.82 -9.05
N GLU A 74 -5.09 -2.49 -8.59
CA GLU A 74 -5.20 -3.94 -8.65
C GLU A 74 -5.31 -4.46 -10.10
N ALA A 75 -6.02 -3.76 -10.96
CA ALA A 75 -6.08 -4.09 -12.40
C ALA A 75 -4.70 -3.93 -13.07
N ALA A 76 -3.96 -2.90 -12.72
CA ALA A 76 -2.58 -2.74 -13.18
C ALA A 76 -1.65 -3.83 -12.60
N ALA A 77 -1.89 -4.27 -11.35
CA ALA A 77 -1.17 -5.38 -10.74
C ALA A 77 -1.32 -6.68 -11.53
N ALA A 78 -2.52 -6.96 -12.03
CA ALA A 78 -2.81 -8.13 -12.88
C ALA A 78 -2.01 -8.12 -14.21
N GLN A 79 -1.42 -6.98 -14.57
CA GLN A 79 -0.53 -6.78 -15.72
C GLN A 79 0.91 -6.42 -15.31
N GLY A 80 1.30 -6.67 -14.04
CA GLY A 80 2.66 -6.43 -13.55
C GLY A 80 3.04 -4.95 -13.37
N ALA A 81 2.08 -4.03 -13.36
CA ALA A 81 2.33 -2.59 -13.34
C ALA A 81 1.85 -1.87 -12.06
N PHE A 82 1.58 -2.60 -10.96
CA PHE A 82 1.10 -2.02 -9.72
C PHE A 82 1.89 -0.78 -9.27
N TRP A 83 3.18 -0.96 -9.05
CA TRP A 83 4.03 0.11 -8.54
C TRP A 83 4.19 1.26 -9.51
N LYS A 84 4.26 0.97 -10.81
CA LYS A 84 4.37 2.01 -11.85
C LYS A 84 3.12 2.90 -11.87
N LEU A 85 1.93 2.30 -11.75
CA LEU A 85 0.69 3.06 -11.67
C LEU A 85 0.61 3.86 -10.36
N CYS A 86 0.93 3.26 -9.22
CA CYS A 86 0.95 3.95 -7.93
C CYS A 86 1.92 5.14 -7.93
N ASP A 87 3.13 4.94 -8.45
CA ASP A 87 4.14 6.01 -8.56
C ASP A 87 3.60 7.19 -9.40
N GLY A 88 2.98 6.91 -10.56
CA GLY A 88 2.39 7.94 -11.41
C GLY A 88 1.19 8.67 -10.79
N VAL A 89 0.34 7.95 -10.05
CA VAL A 89 -0.82 8.55 -9.36
C VAL A 89 -0.35 9.42 -8.18
N TYR A 90 0.61 8.96 -7.40
CA TYR A 90 1.15 9.73 -6.29
C TYR A 90 1.97 10.94 -6.73
N ALA A 91 2.66 10.86 -7.86
CA ALA A 91 3.44 11.97 -8.41
C ALA A 91 2.56 13.13 -8.92
N ASP A 92 1.28 12.89 -9.22
CA ASP A 92 0.39 13.89 -9.80
C ASP A 92 -1.02 13.82 -9.16
N GLN A 93 -1.09 14.27 -7.92
CA GLN A 93 -2.33 14.28 -7.11
C GLN A 93 -3.38 15.29 -7.61
N GLY A 94 -3.02 16.17 -8.52
CA GLY A 94 -3.95 17.11 -9.17
C GLY A 94 -4.78 16.50 -10.30
N ARG A 95 -4.41 15.31 -10.79
CA ARG A 95 -5.01 14.67 -11.97
C ARG A 95 -5.42 13.22 -11.70
N LEU A 96 -6.45 13.06 -10.89
CA LEU A 96 -6.96 11.76 -10.43
C LEU A 96 -8.24 11.31 -11.14
N ASP A 97 -8.75 12.08 -12.09
CA ASP A 97 -9.94 11.76 -12.87
C ASP A 97 -9.68 10.64 -13.90
N ASP A 98 -10.76 10.13 -14.50
CA ASP A 98 -10.67 9.02 -15.44
C ASP A 98 -9.83 9.33 -16.68
N PRO A 99 -9.96 10.48 -17.37
CA PRO A 99 -9.10 10.77 -18.51
C PRO A 99 -7.61 10.66 -18.20
N HIS A 100 -7.14 11.20 -17.09
CA HIS A 100 -5.75 11.11 -16.68
C HIS A 100 -5.33 9.70 -16.24
N LEU A 101 -6.24 8.95 -15.62
CA LEU A 101 -6.01 7.54 -15.28
C LEU A 101 -5.79 6.72 -16.55
N TRP A 102 -6.66 6.88 -17.56
CA TRP A 102 -6.54 6.19 -18.85
C TRP A 102 -5.25 6.53 -19.56
N ALA A 103 -4.90 7.81 -19.64
CA ALA A 103 -3.63 8.25 -20.24
C ALA A 103 -2.40 7.61 -19.55
N ARG A 104 -2.42 7.46 -18.22
CA ARG A 104 -1.36 6.75 -17.48
C ARG A 104 -1.31 5.27 -17.83
N CYS A 105 -2.46 4.60 -17.92
CA CYS A 105 -2.53 3.18 -18.28
C CYS A 105 -1.99 2.96 -19.70
N GLU A 106 -2.35 3.82 -20.65
CA GLU A 106 -1.84 3.80 -22.02
C GLU A 106 -0.32 4.02 -22.06
N ALA A 107 0.18 5.04 -21.36
CA ALA A 107 1.62 5.31 -21.25
C ALA A 107 2.43 4.17 -20.62
N LEU A 108 1.79 3.36 -19.75
CA LEU A 108 2.38 2.15 -19.17
C LEU A 108 2.30 0.93 -20.10
N GLY A 109 1.66 1.05 -21.27
CA GLY A 109 1.48 -0.03 -22.24
C GLY A 109 0.53 -1.13 -21.76
N LEU A 110 -0.44 -0.79 -20.91
CA LEU A 110 -1.42 -1.76 -20.43
C LEU A 110 -2.44 -2.08 -21.52
N ASP A 111 -2.90 -3.33 -21.55
CA ASP A 111 -4.12 -3.71 -22.25
C ASP A 111 -5.31 -3.02 -21.59
N LEU A 112 -5.87 -2.01 -22.26
CA LEU A 112 -6.90 -1.15 -21.70
C LEU A 112 -8.26 -1.86 -21.55
N GLU A 113 -8.58 -2.78 -22.44
CA GLU A 113 -9.82 -3.56 -22.36
C GLU A 113 -9.77 -4.50 -21.14
N ARG A 114 -8.68 -5.24 -21.00
CA ARG A 114 -8.41 -6.07 -19.84
C ARG A 114 -8.37 -5.26 -18.55
N PHE A 115 -7.70 -4.11 -18.55
CA PHE A 115 -7.65 -3.21 -17.40
C PHE A 115 -9.04 -2.76 -16.96
N ASP A 116 -9.91 -2.38 -17.92
CA ASP A 116 -11.29 -1.96 -17.59
C ASP A 116 -12.13 -3.10 -17.03
N ALA A 117 -11.98 -4.31 -17.57
CA ALA A 117 -12.63 -5.49 -17.05
C ALA A 117 -12.15 -5.84 -15.64
N ASP A 118 -10.83 -5.86 -15.41
CA ASP A 118 -10.22 -6.23 -14.13
C ASP A 118 -10.56 -5.22 -13.02
N ARG A 119 -10.52 -3.90 -13.30
CA ARG A 119 -10.84 -2.86 -12.29
C ARG A 119 -12.31 -2.87 -11.84
N ARG A 120 -13.21 -3.40 -12.67
CA ARG A 120 -14.62 -3.60 -12.34
C ARG A 120 -14.90 -4.99 -11.79
N GLY A 121 -13.91 -5.86 -11.86
CA GLY A 121 -14.03 -7.25 -11.49
C GLY A 121 -14.12 -7.49 -9.98
N PRO A 122 -14.63 -8.65 -9.57
CA PRO A 122 -14.78 -8.99 -8.17
C PRO A 122 -13.44 -9.18 -7.45
N ALA A 123 -12.37 -9.53 -8.16
CA ALA A 123 -11.04 -9.74 -7.57
C ALA A 123 -10.46 -8.46 -6.99
N ALA A 124 -10.45 -7.36 -7.76
CA ALA A 124 -10.00 -6.06 -7.28
C ALA A 124 -10.83 -5.57 -6.08
N ALA A 125 -12.14 -5.70 -6.16
CA ALA A 125 -13.04 -5.32 -5.07
C ALA A 125 -12.82 -6.16 -3.80
N ALA A 126 -12.60 -7.46 -3.93
CA ALA A 126 -12.34 -8.36 -2.81
C ALA A 126 -11.00 -8.03 -2.13
N ARG A 127 -9.95 -7.78 -2.92
CA ARG A 127 -8.63 -7.38 -2.43
C ARG A 127 -8.70 -6.08 -1.65
N VAL A 128 -9.24 -5.02 -2.24
CA VAL A 128 -9.35 -3.71 -1.59
C VAL A 128 -10.18 -3.79 -0.31
N ARG A 129 -11.31 -4.50 -0.33
CA ARG A 129 -12.15 -4.71 0.86
C ARG A 129 -11.42 -5.45 1.97
N ARG A 130 -10.65 -6.49 1.64
CA ARG A 130 -9.83 -7.24 2.60
C ARG A 130 -8.81 -6.32 3.27
N ASP A 131 -8.09 -5.53 2.49
CA ASP A 131 -7.06 -4.63 2.99
C ASP A 131 -7.65 -3.54 3.89
N VAL A 132 -8.78 -2.93 3.51
CA VAL A 132 -9.51 -1.96 4.36
C VAL A 132 -9.95 -2.60 5.67
N THR A 133 -10.49 -3.83 5.62
CA THR A 133 -10.92 -4.55 6.82
C THR A 133 -9.74 -4.83 7.75
N ASP A 134 -8.62 -5.26 7.20
CA ASP A 134 -7.40 -5.53 7.98
C ASP A 134 -6.81 -4.25 8.59
N ALA A 135 -6.81 -3.14 7.85
CA ALA A 135 -6.40 -1.84 8.37
C ALA A 135 -7.22 -1.44 9.61
N LEU A 136 -8.54 -1.54 9.51
CA LEU A 136 -9.46 -1.22 10.62
C LEU A 136 -9.24 -2.15 11.82
N ARG A 137 -9.08 -3.46 11.59
CA ARG A 137 -8.80 -4.44 12.66
C ARG A 137 -7.45 -4.19 13.33
N ALA A 138 -6.46 -3.73 12.57
CA ALA A 138 -5.16 -3.33 13.09
C ALA A 138 -5.18 -1.97 13.81
N GLY A 139 -6.33 -1.30 13.88
CA GLY A 139 -6.51 -0.01 14.57
C GLY A 139 -6.04 1.19 13.77
N ALA A 140 -5.96 1.11 12.44
CA ALA A 140 -5.74 2.27 11.59
C ALA A 140 -6.97 3.21 11.64
N THR A 141 -6.75 4.49 11.86
CA THR A 141 -7.79 5.51 11.97
C THR A 141 -7.81 6.49 10.80
N GLY A 142 -6.78 6.42 9.94
CA GLY A 142 -6.63 7.30 8.78
C GLY A 142 -5.50 6.89 7.87
N THR A 143 -5.24 7.71 6.86
CA THR A 143 -4.14 7.52 5.89
C THR A 143 -3.23 8.74 5.85
N PRO A 144 -1.92 8.51 5.71
CA PRO A 144 -1.22 7.22 5.74
C PRO A 144 -1.17 6.59 7.13
N THR A 145 -1.27 5.26 7.23
CA THR A 145 -0.89 4.52 8.44
C THR A 145 0.29 3.60 8.10
N VAL A 146 1.33 3.66 8.91
CA VAL A 146 2.59 2.95 8.67
C VAL A 146 2.97 2.15 9.91
N TRP A 147 3.28 0.86 9.72
CA TRP A 147 3.91 0.02 10.75
C TRP A 147 5.32 -0.34 10.32
N ILE A 148 6.23 -0.24 11.26
CA ILE A 148 7.65 -0.47 11.03
C ILE A 148 8.06 -1.72 11.78
N GLY A 149 8.62 -2.68 11.05
CA GLY A 149 9.10 -3.94 11.59
C GLY A 149 10.38 -3.81 12.43
N PRO A 150 10.82 -4.92 13.03
CA PRO A 150 12.08 -4.97 13.76
C PRO A 150 13.25 -4.47 12.91
N GLY A 151 14.16 -3.72 13.50
CA GLY A 151 15.30 -3.11 12.81
C GLY A 151 15.06 -1.70 12.24
N GLY A 152 13.80 -1.23 12.24
CA GLY A 152 13.43 0.09 11.71
C GLY A 152 13.27 1.20 12.76
N ALA A 153 13.85 1.09 13.94
CA ALA A 153 13.64 2.05 15.02
C ALA A 153 14.04 3.50 14.64
N GLU A 154 15.18 3.65 13.98
CA GLU A 154 15.66 4.95 13.49
C GLU A 154 14.76 5.54 12.39
N LEU A 155 14.12 4.65 11.63
CA LEU A 155 13.17 5.04 10.60
C LEU A 155 11.90 5.63 11.19
N LEU A 156 11.47 5.16 12.38
CA LEU A 156 10.29 5.68 13.07
C LEU A 156 10.44 7.17 13.38
N ASP A 157 11.59 7.56 13.94
CA ASP A 157 11.88 8.97 14.27
C ASP A 157 11.91 9.83 13.00
N THR A 158 12.49 9.29 11.93
CA THR A 158 12.49 9.94 10.61
C THR A 158 11.07 10.10 10.07
N MET A 159 10.22 9.08 10.14
CA MET A 159 8.84 9.13 9.65
C MET A 159 7.97 10.10 10.47
N VAL A 160 8.12 10.12 11.79
CA VAL A 160 7.44 11.08 12.68
C VAL A 160 7.88 12.50 12.40
N THR A 161 9.18 12.75 12.26
CA THR A 161 9.75 14.05 11.88
C THR A 161 9.22 14.55 10.54
N PHE A 162 8.87 13.64 9.64
CA PHE A 162 8.31 13.94 8.33
C PHE A 162 6.78 14.07 8.32
N GLY A 163 6.10 14.10 9.47
CA GLY A 163 4.67 14.37 9.56
C GLY A 163 3.77 13.18 9.21
N ILE A 164 4.28 11.95 9.21
CA ILE A 164 3.46 10.73 9.19
C ILE A 164 2.89 10.56 10.60
N ARG A 165 1.66 11.02 10.80
CA ARG A 165 1.02 11.12 12.12
C ARG A 165 0.72 9.76 12.78
N GLU A 166 0.70 8.68 12.03
CA GLU A 166 0.42 7.32 12.52
C GLU A 166 1.52 6.34 12.12
N ALA A 167 2.78 6.64 12.45
CA ALA A 167 3.83 5.65 12.41
C ALA A 167 3.83 4.88 13.74
N ARG A 168 3.72 3.55 13.69
CA ARG A 168 3.70 2.69 14.88
C ARG A 168 4.77 1.62 14.76
N ARG A 169 5.43 1.35 15.88
CA ARG A 169 6.33 0.20 15.97
C ARG A 169 5.50 -1.09 16.03
N ILE A 170 5.82 -2.04 15.19
CA ILE A 170 5.28 -3.39 15.32
C ILE A 170 6.00 -4.05 16.51
N GLY A 171 5.24 -4.61 17.45
CA GLY A 171 5.78 -5.48 18.51
C GLY A 171 6.55 -6.68 17.94
N PRO A 172 7.17 -7.53 18.78
CA PRO A 172 7.91 -8.69 18.31
C PRO A 172 7.04 -9.49 17.32
N PRO A 173 7.63 -10.03 16.26
CA PRO A 173 6.88 -10.66 15.19
C PRO A 173 6.03 -11.79 15.74
N THR A 174 4.73 -11.73 15.49
CA THR A 174 3.92 -12.94 15.43
C THR A 174 4.40 -13.75 14.23
N ASP A 175 4.41 -15.06 14.32
CA ASP A 175 5.08 -16.04 13.45
C ASP A 175 5.00 -15.83 11.90
N GLY A 176 4.22 -14.90 11.44
CA GLY A 176 4.08 -14.53 10.01
C GLY A 176 5.14 -13.57 9.47
N TRP A 177 6.03 -13.00 10.30
CA TRP A 177 7.09 -12.04 9.91
C TRP A 177 8.48 -12.69 9.87
N ALA A 178 8.59 -13.96 10.31
CA ALA A 178 9.81 -14.74 10.20
C ALA A 178 10.08 -15.03 8.71
N ARG A 179 11.32 -14.79 8.27
CA ARG A 179 11.80 -15.05 6.92
C ARG A 179 11.46 -16.48 6.51
N LYS A 180 10.59 -16.67 5.53
CA LYS A 180 10.66 -17.88 4.72
C LYS A 180 11.91 -17.73 3.86
N GLY A 181 12.92 -18.53 4.16
CA GLY A 181 14.12 -18.62 3.34
C GLY A 181 13.71 -18.87 1.89
N SER A 182 14.17 -18.01 1.00
CA SER A 182 14.06 -18.21 -0.44
C SER A 182 15.02 -19.33 -0.81
N THR A 183 14.51 -20.54 -1.02
CA THR A 183 15.15 -21.53 -1.86
C THR A 183 14.67 -21.30 -3.28
N TYR A 184 15.29 -20.37 -3.98
CA TYR A 184 15.35 -20.43 -5.44
C TYR A 184 16.74 -20.98 -5.78
N GLU A 185 16.79 -22.29 -6.02
CA GLU A 185 17.84 -22.90 -6.82
C GLU A 185 17.67 -22.46 -8.27
N HIS A 186 18.78 -22.25 -8.92
CA HIS A 186 19.12 -21.75 -10.25
C HIS A 186 18.18 -22.09 -11.41
#